data_048395fbfa15172962449283f988ee18
#
_entry.id   048395fbfa15172962449283f988ee18
#
_cell.length_a   1.000
_cell.length_b   1.000
_cell.length_c   1.000
_cell.angle_alpha   90.00
_cell.angle_beta   90.00
_cell.angle_gamma   90.00
#
_symmetry.space_group_name_H-M   'P 1'
#
loop_
_entity.id
_entity.type
_entity.pdbx_description
1 polymer ?
#
loop_
_entity_poly.entity_id
_entity_poly.type
_entity_poly.pdbx_seq_one_letter_code
_entity_poly.pdbx_strand_id
1 'polypeptide(L)'
;MAQSGSNSPYSRYGFGQLSDQGFGNSKAMGGIAYGLRNGYQINAANPASYSAVDSLTFLFDFGMSLQNANFEENGVKTNAKNSTVDYIAMQFRLWERMGMTVGFLPYSIVGYNMNQVKSISNDEYGNPINSLSTYSGDGSLQQVFM
;
A
#
# COMPACT_ATOMS: atom_id res chain seq x y z
N MET A 1 15.67 -6.65 8.34
CA MET A 1 14.27 -6.55 8.76
C MET A 1 13.50 -5.99 7.58
N ALA A 2 12.51 -6.72 7.07
CA ALA A 2 11.59 -6.17 6.08
C ALA A 2 10.79 -5.04 6.77
N GLN A 3 10.74 -3.86 6.17
CA GLN A 3 9.88 -2.79 6.66
C GLN A 3 8.44 -3.15 6.27
N SER A 4 7.58 -3.25 7.26
CA SER A 4 6.15 -3.41 7.02
C SER A 4 5.58 -2.17 6.36
N GLY A 5 4.75 -2.33 5.34
CA GLY A 5 4.06 -1.22 4.67
C GLY A 5 2.87 -0.67 5.47
N SER A 6 2.51 -1.31 6.57
CA SER A 6 1.42 -0.90 7.47
C SER A 6 1.79 -1.19 8.92
N ASN A 7 1.27 -0.39 9.85
CA ASN A 7 1.39 -0.61 11.30
C ASN A 7 0.01 -0.74 11.95
N SER A 8 -1.00 -1.11 11.18
CA SER A 8 -2.37 -1.23 11.67
C SER A 8 -2.66 -2.64 12.20
N PRO A 9 -3.06 -2.79 13.46
CA PRO A 9 -3.52 -4.08 14.01
C PRO A 9 -4.70 -4.68 13.23
N TYR A 10 -5.49 -3.82 12.59
CA TYR A 10 -6.64 -4.22 11.78
C TYR A 10 -6.24 -4.93 10.50
N SER A 11 -5.00 -4.75 10.02
CA SER A 11 -4.48 -5.46 8.84
C SER A 11 -4.36 -6.97 9.02
N ARG A 12 -4.54 -7.48 10.24
CA ARG A 12 -4.57 -8.91 10.56
C ARG A 12 -5.81 -9.62 9.99
N TYR A 13 -6.87 -8.88 9.74
CA TYR A 13 -8.16 -9.46 9.35
C TYR A 13 -8.43 -9.34 7.86
N GLY A 14 -9.06 -10.38 7.29
CA GLY A 14 -9.44 -10.42 5.89
C GLY A 14 -8.24 -10.37 4.95
N PHE A 15 -8.30 -9.48 3.99
CA PHE A 15 -7.24 -9.26 2.99
C PHE A 15 -6.19 -8.22 3.43
N GLY A 16 -6.24 -7.76 4.68
CA GLY A 16 -5.38 -6.68 5.16
C GLY A 16 -5.95 -5.29 4.88
N GLN A 17 -5.08 -4.29 4.88
CA GLN A 17 -5.43 -2.92 4.55
C GLN A 17 -5.34 -2.72 3.04
N LEU A 18 -6.44 -2.29 2.41
CA LEU A 18 -6.45 -2.01 0.98
C LEU A 18 -5.52 -0.85 0.65
N SER A 19 -4.74 -1.01 -0.40
CA SER A 19 -3.89 0.04 -0.94
C SER A 19 -4.67 1.02 -1.81
N ASP A 20 -4.20 2.26 -1.85
CA ASP A 20 -4.69 3.25 -2.79
C ASP A 20 -4.30 2.85 -4.23
N GLN A 21 -5.28 2.82 -5.13
CA GLN A 21 -5.10 2.43 -6.53
C GLN A 21 -4.84 3.65 -7.44
N GLY A 22 -4.59 4.82 -6.87
CA GLY A 22 -4.32 6.06 -7.61
C GLY A 22 -2.91 6.11 -8.19
N PHE A 23 -2.79 6.69 -9.39
CA PHE A 23 -1.52 6.93 -10.08
C PHE A 23 -1.21 8.43 -10.08
N GLY A 24 0.03 8.80 -9.84
CA GLY A 24 0.57 10.14 -10.03
C GLY A 24 -0.39 11.27 -9.64
N ASN A 25 -0.77 12.09 -10.61
CA ASN A 25 -1.67 13.22 -10.42
C ASN A 25 -3.09 12.82 -9.96
N SER A 26 -3.57 11.65 -10.37
CA SER A 26 -4.87 11.12 -9.93
C SER A 26 -4.91 10.96 -8.41
N LYS A 27 -3.84 10.43 -7.81
CA LYS A 27 -3.69 10.29 -6.36
C LYS A 27 -3.74 11.65 -5.65
N ALA A 28 -3.07 12.67 -6.20
CA ALA A 28 -3.09 14.03 -5.68
C ALA A 28 -4.47 14.71 -5.78
N MET A 29 -5.31 14.27 -6.72
CA MET A 29 -6.67 14.76 -6.93
C MET A 29 -7.75 13.91 -6.23
N GLY A 30 -7.37 13.13 -5.22
CA GLY A 30 -8.32 12.29 -4.49
C GLY A 30 -8.78 11.03 -5.24
N GLY A 31 -8.00 10.53 -6.19
CA GLY A 31 -8.29 9.30 -6.93
C GLY A 31 -9.19 9.49 -8.16
N ILE A 32 -9.40 10.72 -8.63
CA ILE A 32 -10.18 10.98 -9.86
C ILE A 32 -9.41 10.40 -11.06
N ALA A 33 -9.99 9.40 -11.71
CA ALA A 33 -9.32 8.69 -12.79
C ALA A 33 -10.26 8.37 -13.97
N TYR A 34 -11.50 7.99 -13.72
CA TYR A 34 -12.39 7.40 -14.73
C TYR A 34 -12.74 8.32 -15.91
N GLY A 35 -12.87 9.61 -15.67
CA GLY A 35 -13.16 10.61 -16.72
C GLY A 35 -11.92 11.29 -17.29
N LEU A 36 -10.74 10.99 -16.77
CA LEU A 36 -9.51 11.67 -17.16
C LEU A 36 -8.86 10.98 -18.35
N ARG A 37 -8.68 11.72 -19.45
CA ARG A 37 -7.94 11.26 -20.62
C ARG A 37 -6.78 12.21 -20.89
N ASN A 38 -5.56 11.72 -20.71
CA ASN A 38 -4.34 12.49 -20.89
C ASN A 38 -3.26 11.61 -21.54
N GLY A 39 -2.57 12.13 -22.54
CA GLY A 39 -1.48 11.42 -23.23
C GLY A 39 -0.12 11.47 -22.52
N TYR A 40 -0.02 12.21 -21.42
CA TYR A 40 1.25 12.40 -20.68
C TYR A 40 1.29 11.71 -19.32
N GLN A 41 0.25 11.00 -18.94
CA GLN A 41 0.21 10.25 -17.67
C GLN A 41 -0.49 8.92 -17.83
N ILE A 42 -0.05 7.95 -17.06
CA ILE A 42 -0.67 6.62 -17.01
C ILE A 42 -1.93 6.69 -16.16
N ASN A 43 -3.02 6.14 -16.67
CA ASN A 43 -4.29 6.04 -15.98
C ASN A 43 -4.86 4.62 -16.11
N ALA A 44 -4.51 3.75 -15.17
CA ALA A 44 -4.94 2.36 -15.18
C ALA A 44 -6.45 2.18 -15.02
N ALA A 45 -7.13 3.14 -14.37
CA ALA A 45 -8.57 3.06 -14.13
C ALA A 45 -9.43 3.43 -15.35
N ASN A 46 -8.82 4.04 -16.39
CA ASN A 46 -9.51 4.39 -17.63
C ASN A 46 -8.78 3.83 -18.86
N PRO A 47 -9.07 2.61 -19.30
CA PRO A 47 -8.43 2.00 -20.49
C PRO A 47 -8.62 2.83 -21.77
N ALA A 48 -9.69 3.63 -21.87
CA ALA A 48 -9.91 4.51 -23.02
C ALA A 48 -8.84 5.61 -23.15
N SER A 49 -8.12 5.91 -22.07
CA SER A 49 -7.02 6.88 -22.09
C SER A 49 -5.73 6.30 -22.69
N TYR A 50 -5.59 5.00 -22.84
CA TYR A 50 -4.35 4.39 -23.32
C TYR A 50 -4.01 4.79 -24.77
N SER A 51 -5.03 5.02 -25.59
CA SER A 51 -4.86 5.49 -26.96
C SER A 51 -4.53 6.99 -27.07
N ALA A 52 -4.54 7.74 -25.96
CA ALA A 52 -4.23 9.17 -25.98
C ALA A 52 -2.72 9.47 -26.04
N VAL A 53 -1.88 8.47 -25.82
CA VAL A 53 -0.42 8.60 -25.90
C VAL A 53 -0.02 8.83 -27.37
N ASP A 54 0.90 9.76 -27.61
CA ASP A 54 1.42 10.04 -28.94
C ASP A 54 2.19 8.86 -29.53
N SER A 55 2.21 8.77 -30.87
CA SER A 55 2.99 7.74 -31.54
C SER A 55 4.48 7.91 -31.22
N LEU A 56 5.18 6.77 -31.12
CA LEU A 56 6.60 6.70 -30.75
C LEU A 56 6.92 7.20 -29.33
N THR A 57 5.90 7.35 -28.49
CA THR A 57 6.07 7.75 -27.08
C THR A 57 5.94 6.54 -26.17
N PHE A 58 6.86 6.45 -25.24
CA PHE A 58 6.85 5.49 -24.14
C PHE A 58 6.73 6.25 -22.83
N LEU A 59 5.74 5.90 -22.03
CA LEU A 59 5.56 6.44 -20.70
C LEU A 59 5.99 5.40 -19.67
N PHE A 60 6.79 5.82 -18.71
CA PHE A 60 7.14 5.05 -17.53
C PHE A 60 6.78 5.85 -16.29
N ASP A 61 6.09 5.24 -15.37
CA ASP A 61 5.67 5.88 -14.12
C ASP A 61 5.96 4.96 -12.94
N PHE A 62 6.52 5.54 -11.90
CA PHE A 62 6.89 4.85 -10.67
C PHE A 62 6.46 5.68 -9.47
N GLY A 63 5.70 5.07 -8.59
CA GLY A 63 5.23 5.69 -7.36
C GLY A 63 5.83 5.07 -6.11
N MET A 64 6.23 5.92 -5.17
CA MET A 64 6.67 5.52 -3.85
C MET A 64 6.05 6.44 -2.81
N SER A 65 5.58 5.88 -1.71
CA SER A 65 5.11 6.63 -0.56
C SER A 65 5.96 6.40 0.67
N LEU A 66 6.13 7.49 1.41
CA LEU A 66 6.79 7.51 2.71
C LEU A 66 5.76 7.97 3.73
N GLN A 67 5.50 7.14 4.72
CA GLN A 67 4.59 7.45 5.80
C GLN A 67 5.37 7.63 7.10
N ASN A 68 5.10 8.72 7.80
CA ASN A 68 5.59 8.97 9.14
C ASN A 68 4.38 9.20 10.05
N ALA A 69 4.07 8.23 10.90
CA ALA A 69 2.94 8.27 11.81
C ALA A 69 3.40 8.37 13.25
N ASN A 70 2.81 9.29 13.98
CA ASN A 70 3.01 9.42 15.42
C ASN A 70 1.76 8.89 16.13
N PHE A 71 1.97 7.91 16.99
CA PHE A 71 0.93 7.34 17.84
C PHE A 71 1.14 7.85 19.26
N GLU A 72 0.07 8.26 19.92
CA GLU A 72 0.09 8.67 21.30
C GLU A 72 -1.03 7.93 22.06
N GLU A 73 -0.64 7.18 23.08
CA GLU A 73 -1.55 6.49 23.96
C GLU A 73 -1.09 6.63 25.42
N ASN A 74 -1.96 7.11 26.29
CA ASN A 74 -1.67 7.28 27.72
C ASN A 74 -0.36 8.06 28.02
N GLY A 75 -0.04 9.08 27.19
CA GLY A 75 1.17 9.87 27.33
C GLY A 75 2.45 9.23 26.77
N VAL A 76 2.37 8.01 26.26
CA VAL A 76 3.48 7.35 25.55
C VAL A 76 3.38 7.66 24.07
N LYS A 77 4.46 8.25 23.53
CA LYS A 77 4.57 8.59 22.10
C LYS A 77 5.43 7.57 21.37
N THR A 78 4.89 7.02 20.31
CA THR A 78 5.61 6.08 19.45
C THR A 78 5.57 6.58 18.01
N ASN A 79 6.74 6.62 17.35
CA ASN A 79 6.87 7.00 15.95
C ASN A 79 7.06 5.75 15.10
N ALA A 80 6.29 5.65 14.02
CA ALA A 80 6.42 4.60 13.02
C ALA A 80 6.67 5.21 11.64
N LYS A 81 7.70 4.72 10.96
CA LYS A 81 8.08 5.13 9.60
C LYS A 81 7.95 3.93 8.68
N ASN A 82 7.16 4.08 7.64
CA ASN A 82 6.97 3.08 6.61
C ASN A 82 7.37 3.64 5.25
N SER A 83 7.89 2.78 4.39
CA SER A 83 8.12 3.07 2.98
C SER A 83 7.49 1.97 2.15
N THR A 84 6.75 2.36 1.12
CA THR A 84 6.03 1.43 0.25
C THR A 84 6.20 1.84 -1.20
N VAL A 85 6.42 0.87 -2.06
CA VAL A 85 6.29 1.08 -3.51
C VAL A 85 4.80 1.04 -3.84
N ASP A 86 4.29 2.13 -4.38
CA ASP A 86 2.86 2.27 -4.68
C ASP A 86 2.49 1.62 -6.01
N TYR A 87 3.32 1.83 -7.05
CA TYR A 87 3.10 1.22 -8.35
C TYR A 87 4.34 1.34 -9.24
N ILE A 88 4.39 0.47 -10.21
CA ILE A 88 5.29 0.56 -11.36
C ILE A 88 4.42 0.32 -12.59
N ALA A 89 4.44 1.23 -13.53
CA ALA A 89 3.64 1.10 -14.74
C ALA A 89 4.37 1.64 -15.97
N MET A 90 4.05 1.06 -17.11
CA MET A 90 4.54 1.49 -18.40
C MET A 90 3.40 1.48 -19.41
N GLN A 91 3.41 2.47 -20.29
CA GLN A 91 2.39 2.66 -21.32
C GLN A 91 3.03 3.01 -22.66
N PHE A 92 2.52 2.43 -23.71
CA PHE A 92 2.97 2.70 -25.09
C PHE A 92 1.83 2.50 -26.08
N ARG A 93 1.95 3.14 -27.21
CA ARG A 93 0.98 3.04 -28.29
C ARG A 93 1.38 1.89 -29.22
N LEU A 94 0.45 0.99 -29.48
CA LEU A 94 0.65 -0.12 -30.42
C LEU A 94 0.24 0.25 -31.84
N TRP A 95 -0.93 0.87 -32.00
CA TRP A 95 -1.48 1.34 -33.29
C TRP A 95 -2.17 2.70 -33.11
N GLU A 96 -2.62 3.29 -34.19
CA GLU A 96 -3.26 4.62 -34.18
C GLU A 96 -4.40 4.77 -33.15
N ARG A 97 -5.13 3.71 -32.89
CA ARG A 97 -6.30 3.73 -31.98
C ARG A 97 -6.16 2.79 -30.78
N MET A 98 -4.99 2.17 -30.63
CA MET A 98 -4.78 1.17 -29.58
C MET A 98 -3.51 1.47 -28.79
N GLY A 99 -3.67 1.67 -27.51
CA GLY A 99 -2.60 1.78 -26.52
C GLY A 99 -2.60 0.58 -25.59
N MET A 100 -1.47 0.28 -25.01
CA MET A 100 -1.28 -0.78 -24.02
C MET A 100 -0.61 -0.19 -22.80
N THR A 101 -1.12 -0.58 -21.63
CA THR A 101 -0.50 -0.27 -20.35
C THR A 101 -0.26 -1.56 -19.60
N VAL A 102 0.92 -1.73 -19.05
CA VAL A 102 1.27 -2.85 -18.19
C VAL A 102 1.77 -2.29 -16.87
N GLY A 103 1.32 -2.84 -15.79
CA GLY A 103 1.73 -2.34 -14.50
C GLY A 103 1.57 -3.35 -13.38
N PHE A 104 2.18 -2.97 -12.27
CA PHE A 104 2.23 -3.72 -11.03
C PHE A 104 1.95 -2.76 -9.88
N LEU A 105 1.04 -3.14 -8.99
CA LEU A 105 0.68 -2.36 -7.82
C LEU A 105 0.21 -3.26 -6.68
N PRO A 106 0.42 -2.87 -5.42
CA PRO A 106 -0.13 -3.59 -4.29
C PRO A 106 -1.65 -3.41 -4.23
N TYR A 107 -2.38 -4.52 -4.10
CA TYR A 107 -3.81 -4.52 -3.84
C TYR A 107 -4.10 -4.29 -2.35
N SER A 108 -3.36 -5.00 -1.49
CA SER A 108 -3.48 -4.85 -0.07
C SER A 108 -2.15 -5.12 0.65
N ILE A 109 -2.02 -4.57 1.83
CA ILE A 109 -0.82 -4.65 2.66
C ILE A 109 -1.24 -5.15 4.04
N VAL A 110 -0.48 -6.11 4.56
CA VAL A 110 -0.58 -6.61 5.93
C VAL A 110 0.69 -6.24 6.67
N GLY A 111 0.53 -5.62 7.82
CA GLY A 111 1.67 -5.31 8.67
C GLY A 111 1.19 -5.01 10.08
N TYR A 112 1.47 -5.92 11.00
CA TYR A 112 1.16 -5.74 12.40
C TYR A 112 2.24 -6.33 13.30
N ASN A 113 2.43 -5.70 14.44
CA ASN A 113 3.27 -6.19 15.51
C ASN A 113 2.60 -5.80 16.83
N MET A 114 2.09 -6.80 17.54
CA MET A 114 1.34 -6.61 18.76
C MET A 114 1.90 -7.48 19.88
N ASN A 115 2.05 -6.88 21.05
CA ASN A 115 2.45 -7.57 22.26
C ASN A 115 1.24 -7.65 23.20
N GLN A 116 0.92 -8.84 23.64
CA GLN A 116 -0.11 -9.07 24.63
C GLN A 116 0.52 -9.66 25.89
N VAL A 117 0.34 -8.97 26.99
CA VAL A 117 0.71 -9.48 28.31
C VAL A 117 -0.53 -10.10 28.94
N LYS A 118 -0.48 -11.36 29.28
CA LYS A 118 -1.55 -12.09 29.97
C LYS A 118 -1.01 -12.67 31.28
N SER A 119 -1.65 -12.35 32.40
CA SER A 119 -1.37 -13.01 33.65
C SER A 119 -1.96 -14.44 33.60
N ILE A 120 -1.12 -15.44 33.81
CA ILE A 120 -1.51 -16.85 33.74
C ILE A 120 -1.82 -17.40 35.12
N SER A 121 -1.00 -17.04 36.09
CA SER A 121 -1.06 -17.57 37.47
C SER A 121 -0.35 -16.62 38.40
N ASN A 122 -0.47 -16.86 39.70
CA ASN A 122 0.38 -16.24 40.70
C ASN A 122 1.44 -17.26 41.15
N ASP A 123 2.63 -16.78 41.48
CA ASP A 123 3.66 -17.60 42.10
C ASP A 123 3.29 -17.93 43.53
N GLU A 124 4.10 -18.76 44.23
CA GLU A 124 3.92 -19.18 45.60
C GLU A 124 3.93 -18.00 46.59
N TYR A 125 4.41 -16.82 46.15
CA TYR A 125 4.48 -15.59 46.94
C TYR A 125 3.39 -14.57 46.53
N GLY A 126 2.44 -14.95 45.66
CA GLY A 126 1.32 -14.12 45.24
C GLY A 126 1.63 -13.11 44.12
N ASN A 127 2.83 -13.15 43.52
CA ASN A 127 3.18 -12.26 42.38
C ASN A 127 2.60 -12.81 41.08
N PRO A 128 2.09 -11.97 40.18
CA PRO A 128 1.52 -12.42 38.91
C PRO A 128 2.60 -12.94 37.98
N ILE A 129 2.46 -14.18 37.53
CA ILE A 129 3.26 -14.74 36.43
C ILE A 129 2.64 -14.27 35.12
N ASN A 130 3.37 -13.42 34.40
CA ASN A 130 2.91 -12.85 33.15
C ASN A 130 3.52 -13.59 31.94
N SER A 131 2.66 -13.98 31.02
CA SER A 131 3.08 -14.44 29.69
C SER A 131 3.04 -13.27 28.71
N LEU A 132 4.14 -13.09 27.98
CA LEU A 132 4.23 -12.15 26.86
C LEU A 132 4.02 -12.93 25.57
N SER A 133 2.92 -12.66 24.89
CA SER A 133 2.65 -13.20 23.55
C SER A 133 2.87 -12.10 22.51
N THR A 134 3.79 -12.33 21.59
CA THR A 134 4.05 -11.43 20.47
C THR A 134 3.40 -11.98 19.19
N TYR A 135 2.55 -11.17 18.60
CA TYR A 135 1.91 -11.46 17.31
C TYR A 135 2.47 -10.52 16.27
N SER A 136 3.12 -11.06 15.26
CA SER A 136 3.63 -10.27 14.14
C SER A 136 3.24 -10.92 12.83
N GLY A 137 2.93 -10.09 11.84
CA GLY A 137 2.66 -10.52 10.47
C GLY A 137 3.03 -9.43 9.50
N ASP A 138 3.59 -9.85 8.38
CA ASP A 138 3.99 -8.97 7.29
C ASP A 138 3.69 -9.66 5.96
N GLY A 139 3.11 -8.91 5.01
CA GLY A 139 2.76 -9.45 3.71
C GLY A 139 2.05 -8.44 2.83
N SER A 140 1.83 -8.81 1.58
CA SER A 140 1.06 -8.00 0.64
C SER A 140 0.47 -8.87 -0.47
N LEU A 141 -0.70 -8.47 -0.96
CA LEU A 141 -1.26 -8.97 -2.20
C LEU A 141 -0.87 -8.02 -3.32
N GLN A 142 -0.31 -8.57 -4.37
CA GLN A 142 0.14 -7.80 -5.51
C GLN A 142 -0.80 -8.03 -6.70
N GLN A 143 -1.06 -6.97 -7.44
CA GLN A 143 -1.90 -6.97 -8.63
C GLN A 143 -1.05 -6.62 -9.84
N VAL A 144 -1.13 -7.44 -10.87
CA VAL A 144 -0.61 -7.14 -12.20
C VAL A 144 -1.79 -6.84 -13.11
N PHE A 145 -1.69 -5.78 -13.91
CA PHE A 145 -2.73 -5.40 -14.87
C PHE A 145 -2.13 -5.12 -16.25
N MET A 146 -2.94 -5.33 -17.24
CA MET A 146 -2.60 -5.09 -18.64
C MET A 146 -3.83 -4.56 -19.38
#